data_736689ed08c8ba9d16fdfe82118ad11d
#
_entry.id   736689ed08c8ba9d16fdfe82118ad11d
#
_cell.length_a   1.000
_cell.length_b   1.000
_cell.length_c   1.000
_cell.angle_alpha   90.00
_cell.angle_beta   90.00
_cell.angle_gamma   90.00
#
_symmetry.space_group_name_H-M   'P 1'
#
loop_
_entity.id
_entity.type
_entity.pdbx_description
1 polymer ?
#
loop_
_entity_poly.entity_id
_entity_poly.type
_entity_poly.pdbx_seq_one_letter_code
_entity_poly.pdbx_strand_id
1 'polypeptide(L)'
;MNYYVYILASKRNGTLYVGVTGDLIKRVYEHKRDVRAGFTKRYKVHKLVYFEMTTEIYSALAREKQLKNWKRDWKIGLIEKGNPRWDDLSEKINSLDSGPSTGSG
;
A
#
# COMPACT_ATOMS: atom_id res chain seq x y z
N MET A 1 4.82 -7.60 -15.94
CA MET A 1 3.78 -7.42 -14.94
C MET A 1 4.33 -6.67 -13.73
N ASN A 2 3.53 -5.88 -13.09
CA ASN A 2 3.99 -5.09 -11.93
C ASN A 2 3.40 -5.66 -10.64
N TYR A 3 4.23 -5.65 -9.60
CA TYR A 3 3.82 -6.07 -8.26
C TYR A 3 4.10 -4.93 -7.30
N TYR A 4 3.25 -4.81 -6.30
CA TYR A 4 3.33 -3.71 -5.35
C TYR A 4 3.40 -4.26 -3.93
N VAL A 5 4.32 -3.71 -3.15
CA VAL A 5 4.33 -3.90 -1.70
C VAL A 5 3.81 -2.59 -1.11
N TYR A 6 2.84 -2.68 -0.22
CA TYR A 6 2.16 -1.50 0.27
C TYR A 6 1.93 -1.56 1.77
N ILE A 7 1.73 -0.39 2.36
CA ILE A 7 1.39 -0.27 3.78
C ILE A 7 0.11 0.54 3.89
N LEU A 8 -0.85 -0.02 4.60
CA LEU A 8 -2.07 0.69 4.99
C LEU A 8 -1.99 1.08 6.45
N ALA A 9 -2.66 2.15 6.82
CA ALA A 9 -2.73 2.61 8.19
C ALA A 9 -4.17 2.96 8.54
N SER A 10 -4.53 2.78 9.81
CA SER A 10 -5.84 3.23 10.30
C SER A 10 -5.88 4.74 10.43
N LYS A 11 -4.76 5.33 10.81
CA LYS A 11 -4.57 6.77 10.96
C LYS A 11 -3.08 7.01 11.13
N ARG A 12 -2.67 8.28 11.21
CA ARG A 12 -1.27 8.61 11.49
C ARG A 12 -0.84 7.92 12.77
N ASN A 13 0.28 7.22 12.71
CA ASN A 13 0.82 6.45 13.82
C ASN A 13 -0.14 5.39 14.37
N GLY A 14 -1.13 5.00 13.58
CA GLY A 14 -2.10 3.99 13.98
C GLY A 14 -1.65 2.58 13.63
N THR A 15 -2.63 1.69 13.51
CA THR A 15 -2.38 0.29 13.15
C THR A 15 -1.89 0.22 11.70
N LEU A 16 -0.87 -0.60 11.46
CA LEU A 16 -0.26 -0.77 10.15
C LEU A 16 -0.54 -2.16 9.60
N TYR A 17 -0.70 -2.25 8.29
CA TYR A 17 -0.85 -3.51 7.57
C TYR A 17 0.05 -3.48 6.35
N VAL A 18 0.89 -4.51 6.20
CA VAL A 18 1.78 -4.66 5.04
C VAL A 18 1.21 -5.73 4.13
N GLY A 19 1.12 -5.45 2.84
CA GLY A 19 0.60 -6.41 1.88
C GLY A 19 1.36 -6.36 0.56
N VAL A 20 1.08 -7.34 -0.30
CA VAL A 20 1.63 -7.43 -1.63
C VAL A 20 0.51 -7.75 -2.60
N THR A 21 0.55 -7.17 -3.79
CA THR A 21 -0.50 -7.39 -4.79
C THR A 21 0.01 -7.14 -6.20
N GLY A 22 -0.60 -7.78 -7.17
CA GLY A 22 -0.39 -7.46 -8.58
C GLY A 22 -1.33 -6.38 -9.08
N ASP A 23 -2.30 -5.95 -8.26
CA ASP A 23 -3.28 -4.94 -8.65
C ASP A 23 -3.56 -4.04 -7.44
N LEU A 24 -2.76 -3.00 -7.32
CA LEU A 24 -2.82 -2.12 -6.15
C LEU A 24 -4.14 -1.37 -6.07
N ILE A 25 -4.64 -0.89 -7.19
CA ILE A 25 -5.88 -0.11 -7.21
C ILE A 25 -7.05 -0.96 -6.74
N LYS A 26 -7.17 -2.16 -7.27
CA LYS A 26 -8.24 -3.07 -6.88
C LYS A 26 -8.13 -3.43 -5.39
N ARG A 27 -6.91 -3.74 -4.94
CA ARG A 27 -6.71 -4.16 -3.56
C ARG A 27 -7.04 -3.03 -2.58
N VAL A 28 -6.62 -1.80 -2.88
CA VAL A 28 -6.93 -0.65 -2.03
C VAL A 28 -8.44 -0.40 -2.01
N TYR A 29 -9.07 -0.51 -3.16
CA TYR A 29 -10.53 -0.38 -3.26
C TYR A 29 -11.23 -1.39 -2.35
N GLU A 30 -10.78 -2.65 -2.40
CA GLU A 30 -11.36 -3.71 -1.56
C GLU A 30 -11.18 -3.41 -0.07
N HIS A 31 -10.01 -2.92 0.33
CA HIS A 31 -9.76 -2.58 1.73
C HIS A 31 -10.65 -1.42 2.19
N LYS A 32 -10.81 -0.40 1.36
CA LYS A 32 -11.61 0.77 1.72
C LYS A 32 -13.10 0.42 1.88
N ARG A 33 -13.56 -0.59 1.18
CA ARG A 33 -14.96 -1.00 1.23
C ARG A 33 -15.18 -2.19 2.15
N ASP A 34 -14.14 -2.61 2.86
CA ASP A 34 -14.20 -3.76 3.77
C ASP A 34 -14.73 -5.03 3.10
N VAL A 35 -14.45 -5.17 1.80
CA VAL A 35 -14.87 -6.34 1.04
C VAL A 35 -14.15 -7.60 1.52
N ARG A 36 -12.91 -7.43 1.94
CA ARG A 36 -12.10 -8.53 2.45
C ARG A 36 -12.22 -8.60 3.96
N ALA A 37 -12.59 -9.77 4.46
CA ALA A 37 -12.64 -10.00 5.90
C ALA A 37 -11.23 -10.05 6.48
N GLY A 38 -11.10 -9.89 7.78
CA GLY A 38 -9.86 -10.07 8.49
C GLY A 38 -9.31 -8.80 9.10
N PHE A 39 -7.97 -8.73 9.17
CA PHE A 39 -7.27 -7.70 9.93
C PHE A 39 -7.66 -6.27 9.54
N THR A 40 -7.63 -5.95 8.23
CA THR A 40 -7.85 -4.56 7.80
C THR A 40 -9.27 -4.09 8.07
N LYS A 41 -10.26 -4.99 7.93
CA LYS A 41 -11.63 -4.67 8.25
C LYS A 41 -11.81 -4.46 9.74
N ARG A 42 -11.25 -5.39 10.53
CA ARG A 42 -11.41 -5.35 11.99
C ARG A 42 -10.82 -4.08 12.59
N TYR A 43 -9.64 -3.66 12.12
CA TYR A 43 -8.93 -2.52 12.69
C TYR A 43 -9.10 -1.24 11.89
N LYS A 44 -9.95 -1.27 10.87
CA LYS A 44 -10.27 -0.11 10.02
C LYS A 44 -9.03 0.49 9.38
N VAL A 45 -8.21 -0.37 8.79
CA VAL A 45 -6.94 0.02 8.20
C VAL A 45 -7.18 0.27 6.71
N HIS A 46 -7.56 1.50 6.36
CA HIS A 46 -8.02 1.83 5.02
C HIS A 46 -7.17 2.84 4.27
N LYS A 47 -6.24 3.49 4.95
CA LYS A 47 -5.48 4.60 4.39
C LYS A 47 -4.19 4.06 3.77
N LEU A 48 -4.00 4.28 2.47
CA LEU A 48 -2.77 3.87 1.80
C LEU A 48 -1.69 4.92 2.08
N VAL A 49 -0.66 4.56 2.83
CA VAL A 49 0.36 5.52 3.26
C VAL A 49 1.73 5.27 2.62
N TYR A 50 1.93 4.12 1.98
CA TYR A 50 3.19 3.79 1.33
C TYR A 50 2.97 2.69 0.30
N PHE A 51 3.68 2.77 -0.83
CA PHE A 51 3.78 1.65 -1.75
C PHE A 51 5.08 1.73 -2.54
N GLU A 52 5.53 0.59 -3.00
CA GLU A 52 6.66 0.48 -3.91
C GLU A 52 6.35 -0.59 -4.95
N MET A 53 6.97 -0.50 -6.11
CA MET A 53 6.70 -1.37 -7.23
C MET A 53 7.95 -2.13 -7.66
N THR A 54 7.75 -3.37 -8.08
CA THR A 54 8.79 -4.17 -8.73
C THR A 54 8.14 -4.99 -9.83
N THR A 55 8.95 -5.39 -10.81
CA THR A 55 8.47 -6.27 -11.88
C THR A 55 8.71 -7.74 -11.57
N GLU A 56 9.34 -8.05 -10.44
CA GLU A 56 9.77 -9.39 -10.07
C GLU A 56 8.99 -9.88 -8.85
N ILE A 57 8.21 -10.97 -9.05
CA ILE A 57 7.32 -11.46 -7.99
C ILE A 57 8.07 -11.90 -6.73
N TYR A 58 9.21 -12.57 -6.89
CA TYR A 58 9.96 -13.05 -5.73
C TYR A 58 10.55 -11.90 -4.93
N SER A 59 10.97 -10.83 -5.63
CA SER A 59 11.43 -9.62 -4.95
C SER A 59 10.31 -8.98 -4.14
N ALA A 60 9.11 -8.95 -4.71
CA ALA A 60 7.95 -8.39 -4.01
C ALA A 60 7.62 -9.20 -2.74
N LEU A 61 7.60 -10.52 -2.87
CA LEU A 61 7.30 -11.39 -1.72
C LEU A 61 8.36 -11.28 -0.64
N ALA A 62 9.64 -11.22 -1.03
CA ALA A 62 10.73 -11.06 -0.08
C ALA A 62 10.64 -9.72 0.65
N ARG A 63 10.31 -8.65 -0.09
CA ARG A 63 10.19 -7.32 0.49
C ARG A 63 9.03 -7.23 1.46
N GLU A 64 7.89 -7.83 1.11
CA GLU A 64 6.74 -7.86 2.00
C GLU A 64 7.09 -8.56 3.32
N LYS A 65 7.76 -9.70 3.22
CA LYS A 65 8.19 -10.44 4.41
C LYS A 65 9.16 -9.61 5.24
N GLN A 66 10.10 -8.94 4.59
CA GLN A 66 11.07 -8.08 5.27
C GLN A 66 10.35 -6.97 6.04
N LEU A 67 9.43 -6.27 5.40
CA LEU A 67 8.72 -5.16 6.04
C LEU A 67 7.83 -5.65 7.18
N LYS A 68 7.22 -6.81 7.04
CA LYS A 68 6.43 -7.38 8.13
C LYS A 68 7.27 -7.67 9.36
N ASN A 69 8.54 -8.02 9.18
CA ASN A 69 9.45 -8.33 10.28
C ASN A 69 10.18 -7.12 10.83
N TRP A 70 10.10 -5.98 10.16
CA TRP A 70 10.72 -4.76 10.66
C TRP A 70 10.05 -4.29 11.95
N LYS A 71 10.83 -3.67 12.82
CA LYS A 71 10.29 -2.96 13.97
C LYS A 71 9.34 -1.86 13.50
N ARG A 72 8.35 -1.57 14.31
CA ARG A 72 7.36 -0.55 13.96
C ARG A 72 8.00 0.79 13.60
N ASP A 73 8.99 1.23 14.37
CA ASP A 73 9.65 2.52 14.12
C ASP A 73 10.30 2.57 12.73
N TRP A 74 10.81 1.45 12.24
CA TRP A 74 11.42 1.39 10.92
C TRP A 74 10.36 1.54 9.83
N LYS A 75 9.20 0.95 10.02
CA LYS A 75 8.09 1.11 9.07
C LYS A 75 7.61 2.56 9.05
N ILE A 76 7.47 3.16 10.22
CA ILE A 76 7.08 4.57 10.34
C ILE A 76 8.10 5.46 9.61
N GLY A 77 9.38 5.21 9.82
CA GLY A 77 10.42 5.96 9.14
C GLY A 77 10.34 5.83 7.61
N LEU A 78 10.08 4.62 7.14
CA LEU A 78 9.91 4.38 5.71
C LEU A 78 8.73 5.16 5.14
N ILE A 79 7.60 5.15 5.84
CA ILE A 79 6.42 5.90 5.43
C ILE A 79 6.74 7.39 5.37
N GLU A 80 7.32 7.93 6.42
CA GLU A 80 7.50 9.37 6.55
C GLU A 80 8.60 9.93 5.66
N LYS A 81 9.50 9.09 5.19
CA LYS A 81 10.52 9.52 4.24
C LYS A 81 9.89 10.05 2.96
N GLY A 82 8.83 9.42 2.48
CA GLY A 82 8.15 9.85 1.26
C GLY A 82 6.78 10.46 1.50
N ASN A 83 6.23 10.32 2.69
CA ASN A 83 4.88 10.75 3.00
C ASN A 83 4.81 11.25 4.45
N PRO A 84 5.49 12.37 4.75
CA PRO A 84 5.58 12.83 6.14
C PRO A 84 4.26 13.20 6.79
N ARG A 85 3.24 13.47 5.99
CA ARG A 85 1.91 13.81 6.51
C ARG A 85 0.99 12.62 6.65
N TRP A 86 1.42 11.44 6.21
CA TRP A 86 0.57 10.25 6.19
C TRP A 86 -0.70 10.48 5.37
N ASP A 87 -0.55 11.16 4.24
CA ASP A 87 -1.66 11.37 3.32
C ASP A 87 -2.12 10.03 2.74
N ASP A 88 -3.41 9.94 2.43
CA ASP A 88 -3.93 8.78 1.74
C ASP A 88 -3.55 8.87 0.26
N LEU A 89 -2.72 7.96 -0.20
CA LEU A 89 -2.15 7.99 -1.54
C LEU A 89 -3.05 7.34 -2.59
N SER A 90 -4.28 6.97 -2.23
CA SER A 90 -5.15 6.24 -3.15
C SER A 90 -5.50 7.03 -4.41
N GLU A 91 -5.65 8.34 -4.31
CA GLU A 91 -5.90 9.15 -5.50
C GLU A 91 -4.69 9.17 -6.43
N LYS A 92 -3.51 9.14 -5.86
CA LYS A 92 -2.28 9.13 -6.65
C LYS A 92 -2.15 7.85 -7.47
N ILE A 93 -2.52 6.71 -6.92
CA ILE A 93 -2.47 5.46 -7.67
C ILE A 93 -3.54 5.41 -8.76
N ASN A 94 -4.67 6.05 -8.55
CA ASN A 94 -5.68 6.16 -9.59
C ASN A 94 -5.13 6.95 -10.79
N SER A 95 -4.37 8.00 -10.52
CA SER A 95 -3.70 8.75 -11.58
C SER A 95 -2.71 7.89 -12.35
N LEU A 96 -1.99 7.01 -11.67
CA LEU A 96 -1.07 6.09 -12.32
C LEU A 96 -1.82 5.16 -13.29
N ASP A 97 -2.99 4.70 -12.89
CA ASP A 97 -3.78 3.82 -13.72
C ASP A 97 -4.29 4.51 -14.97
N SER A 98 -4.80 5.72 -14.83
CA SER A 98 -5.43 6.43 -15.93
C SER A 98 -4.45 7.20 -16.81
N GLY A 99 -3.32 7.59 -16.26
CA GLY A 99 -2.44 8.55 -16.89
C GLY A 99 -1.82 8.08 -18.19
N PRO A 100 -0.95 7.07 -18.19
CA PRO A 100 -0.20 6.72 -19.38
C PRO A 100 -1.07 6.29 -20.54
N SER A 101 -2.02 5.43 -20.29
CA SER A 101 -2.87 4.89 -21.35
C SER A 101 -3.74 5.95 -21.96
N THR A 102 -4.31 6.82 -21.16
CA THR A 102 -5.14 7.90 -21.65
C THR A 102 -4.30 8.98 -22.30
N GLY A 103 -3.13 9.21 -21.77
CA GLY A 103 -2.24 10.19 -22.35
C GLY A 103 -1.75 9.80 -23.71
N SER A 104 -1.60 8.54 -23.95
CA SER A 104 -1.19 8.03 -25.24
C SER A 104 -2.36 7.94 -26.20
N GLY A 105 -3.44 7.91 -25.62
CA GLY A 105 -4.72 7.92 -26.38
C GLY A 105 -4.93 8.56 -26.96
#